data_e07cee8f0b4cbd65b1aff2825ec08ca4
#
_entry.id   e07cee8f0b4cbd65b1aff2825ec08ca4
#
_cell.length_a   1.000
_cell.length_b   1.000
_cell.length_c   1.000
_cell.angle_alpha   90.00
_cell.angle_beta   90.00
_cell.angle_gamma   90.00
#
_symmetry.space_group_name_H-M   'P 1'
#
loop_
_entity.id
_entity.type
_entity.pdbx_description
1 polymer ?
#
loop_
_entity_poly.entity_id
_entity_poly.type
_entity_poly.pdbx_seq_one_letter_code
_entity_poly.pdbx_strand_id
1 'polypeptide(L)'
;MSRYNLLAHPVRNQIKITDIKSITLKNQWKTLVKVETDAGISGYGESGAVGEIFRGWVHHGNRPIIDKLRGEDPLAIERHYHEMSNQVHNLMAQGSVFSGIDMALWDIAGKVLNRPVYELLGGPFREKIKLYHDSQPSDMHDIPLVREWADGIKANPRGWSTIKLSFNHAYLGGGNQNSYSSLPLPMVTPRECGMIGTAFDNVREALGDEYDIIAHAHGEFDLPSSIGIAKAVESSGVLWLEDPLPPTYSDSWKVLRQKSPVAIMNGEKVEMPKGFLPFLENQALDILHPDLAWCGGITGARKIADMASLYRIPIALHNLGGYPLLMASIHYAAATHDFVMLENAIDKGQGTELMGVDPVVVTDSYIDVPKTPGLMQLDQDYLKENLRPGETWWGDE
;
A
#
# COMPACT_ATOMS: atom_id res chain seq x y z
N MET A 1 -30.93 -21.12 -3.93
CA MET A 1 -31.27 -19.79 -4.48
C MET A 1 -30.81 -18.74 -3.48
N SER A 2 -29.89 -17.86 -3.88
CA SER A 2 -29.39 -16.78 -3.02
C SER A 2 -30.54 -15.84 -2.62
N ARG A 3 -30.62 -15.45 -1.35
CA ARG A 3 -31.62 -14.48 -0.82
C ARG A 3 -31.56 -13.10 -1.50
N TYR A 4 -30.57 -12.86 -2.34
CA TYR A 4 -30.24 -11.56 -2.96
C TYR A 4 -30.63 -11.45 -4.45
N ASN A 5 -31.27 -12.47 -5.04
CA ASN A 5 -31.70 -12.47 -6.45
C ASN A 5 -32.94 -11.62 -6.74
N LEU A 6 -33.23 -10.59 -5.94
CA LEU A 6 -34.47 -9.82 -6.05
C LEU A 6 -34.41 -8.61 -6.99
N LEU A 7 -33.29 -8.29 -7.58
CA LEU A 7 -33.18 -7.16 -8.50
C LEU A 7 -32.65 -7.63 -9.85
N ALA A 8 -33.55 -7.90 -10.78
CA ALA A 8 -33.18 -8.08 -12.19
C ALA A 8 -32.62 -6.76 -12.75
N HIS A 9 -31.29 -6.66 -12.80
CA HIS A 9 -30.61 -5.57 -13.51
C HIS A 9 -30.17 -6.10 -14.89
N PRO A 10 -30.25 -5.30 -15.98
CA PRO A 10 -29.88 -5.75 -17.34
C PRO A 10 -28.45 -6.29 -17.47
N VAL A 11 -27.54 -5.90 -16.55
CA VAL A 11 -26.14 -6.35 -16.52
C VAL A 11 -25.88 -7.35 -15.39
N ARG A 12 -26.68 -7.38 -14.32
CA ARG A 12 -26.54 -8.32 -13.21
C ARG A 12 -26.95 -9.72 -13.62
N ASN A 13 -26.23 -10.72 -13.12
CA ASN A 13 -26.42 -12.15 -13.39
C ASN A 13 -26.18 -12.58 -14.86
N GLN A 14 -25.71 -11.68 -15.74
CA GLN A 14 -25.34 -12.04 -17.11
C GLN A 14 -23.88 -12.49 -17.18
N ILE A 15 -23.04 -12.10 -16.21
CA ILE A 15 -21.62 -12.42 -16.15
C ILE A 15 -21.35 -13.21 -14.87
N LYS A 16 -20.56 -14.27 -14.98
CA LYS A 16 -20.22 -15.18 -13.89
C LYS A 16 -18.72 -15.29 -13.71
N ILE A 17 -18.26 -15.28 -12.48
CA ILE A 17 -16.87 -15.63 -12.15
C ILE A 17 -16.66 -17.11 -12.50
N THR A 18 -15.63 -17.39 -13.29
CA THR A 18 -15.26 -18.75 -13.69
C THR A 18 -14.07 -19.27 -12.91
N ASP A 19 -13.06 -18.43 -12.71
CA ASP A 19 -11.82 -18.82 -12.00
C ASP A 19 -11.09 -17.63 -11.38
N ILE A 20 -10.19 -17.95 -10.44
CA ILE A 20 -9.26 -17.01 -9.82
C ILE A 20 -7.86 -17.58 -9.95
N LYS A 21 -6.99 -16.88 -10.65
CA LYS A 21 -5.63 -17.30 -10.97
C LYS A 21 -4.61 -16.35 -10.36
N SER A 22 -3.37 -16.80 -10.24
CA SER A 22 -2.29 -15.97 -9.73
C SER A 22 -0.95 -16.30 -10.36
N ILE A 23 -0.09 -15.28 -10.44
CA ILE A 23 1.32 -15.43 -10.81
C ILE A 23 2.19 -14.57 -9.89
N THR A 24 3.46 -14.96 -9.75
CA THR A 24 4.49 -14.15 -9.08
C THR A 24 5.61 -13.85 -10.07
N LEU A 25 6.08 -12.60 -10.09
CA LEU A 25 7.17 -12.17 -10.96
C LEU A 25 8.53 -12.25 -10.26
N LYS A 26 9.62 -12.31 -11.03
CA LYS A 26 11.00 -12.49 -10.54
C LYS A 26 11.41 -11.48 -9.47
N ASN A 27 11.09 -10.21 -9.67
CA ASN A 27 11.51 -9.12 -8.81
C ASN A 27 10.39 -8.60 -7.91
N GLN A 28 9.29 -9.36 -7.80
CA GLN A 28 8.14 -9.03 -6.96
C GLN A 28 7.99 -10.05 -5.85
N TRP A 29 7.66 -9.58 -4.66
CA TRP A 29 7.31 -10.46 -3.55
C TRP A 29 5.79 -10.62 -3.39
N LYS A 30 5.01 -9.70 -3.95
CA LYS A 30 3.55 -9.74 -3.99
C LYS A 30 3.06 -10.61 -5.14
N THR A 31 1.79 -11.00 -5.07
CA THR A 31 1.16 -11.92 -6.01
C THR A 31 0.20 -11.16 -6.91
N LEU A 32 0.39 -11.24 -8.22
CA LEU A 32 -0.59 -10.75 -9.19
C LEU A 32 -1.79 -11.70 -9.22
N VAL A 33 -2.97 -11.14 -9.22
CA VAL A 33 -4.26 -11.85 -9.18
C VAL A 33 -5.05 -11.55 -10.44
N LYS A 34 -5.64 -12.60 -11.04
CA LYS A 34 -6.56 -12.51 -12.16
C LYS A 34 -7.88 -13.18 -11.79
N VAL A 35 -8.98 -12.47 -11.90
CA VAL A 35 -10.34 -13.03 -11.81
C VAL A 35 -10.91 -13.13 -13.21
N GLU A 36 -11.30 -14.34 -13.64
CA GLU A 36 -11.85 -14.63 -14.96
C GLU A 36 -13.38 -14.71 -14.93
N THR A 37 -14.02 -14.37 -16.04
CA THR A 37 -15.47 -14.48 -16.21
C THR A 37 -15.84 -15.22 -17.47
N ASP A 38 -17.07 -15.74 -17.54
CA ASP A 38 -17.65 -16.40 -18.71
C ASP A 38 -17.92 -15.45 -19.90
N ALA A 39 -17.83 -14.13 -19.66
CA ALA A 39 -17.93 -13.11 -20.70
C ALA A 39 -16.57 -12.79 -21.38
N GLY A 40 -15.49 -13.49 -21.01
CA GLY A 40 -14.14 -13.21 -21.53
C GLY A 40 -13.51 -11.93 -20.97
N ILE A 41 -14.17 -11.26 -20.01
CA ILE A 41 -13.64 -10.10 -19.31
C ILE A 41 -12.88 -10.61 -18.09
N SER A 42 -11.63 -10.19 -17.93
CA SER A 42 -10.83 -10.49 -16.74
C SER A 42 -10.48 -9.20 -16.01
N GLY A 43 -10.49 -9.28 -14.68
CA GLY A 43 -9.97 -8.23 -13.81
C GLY A 43 -8.66 -8.62 -13.17
N TYR A 44 -7.87 -7.61 -12.84
CA TYR A 44 -6.55 -7.78 -12.27
C TYR A 44 -6.42 -7.03 -10.95
N GLY A 45 -5.63 -7.59 -10.05
CA GLY A 45 -5.31 -7.01 -8.76
C GLY A 45 -3.97 -7.52 -8.24
N GLU A 46 -3.61 -7.11 -7.04
CA GLU A 46 -2.37 -7.53 -6.40
C GLU A 46 -2.62 -7.86 -4.92
N SER A 47 -2.19 -9.05 -4.52
CA SER A 47 -2.31 -9.56 -3.14
C SER A 47 -1.01 -9.32 -2.37
N GLY A 48 -1.12 -8.91 -1.11
CA GLY A 48 0.02 -8.84 -0.20
C GLY A 48 0.56 -10.22 0.21
N ALA A 49 -0.21 -11.29 0.01
CA ALA A 49 0.24 -12.64 0.29
C ALA A 49 1.16 -13.17 -0.80
N VAL A 50 2.17 -13.96 -0.43
CA VAL A 50 2.99 -14.71 -1.39
C VAL A 50 2.15 -15.76 -2.11
N GLY A 51 2.56 -16.14 -3.35
CA GLY A 51 1.76 -16.97 -4.24
C GLY A 51 1.27 -18.28 -3.64
N GLU A 52 2.12 -18.95 -2.88
CA GLU A 52 1.79 -20.23 -2.22
C GLU A 52 0.68 -20.06 -1.16
N ILE A 53 0.73 -19.00 -0.36
CA ILE A 53 -0.30 -18.68 0.63
C ILE A 53 -1.59 -18.30 -0.09
N PHE A 54 -1.50 -17.45 -1.11
CA PHE A 54 -2.65 -17.04 -1.91
C PHE A 54 -3.37 -18.26 -2.51
N ARG A 55 -2.66 -19.12 -3.24
CA ARG A 55 -3.22 -20.33 -3.85
C ARG A 55 -3.78 -21.30 -2.81
N GLY A 56 -3.10 -21.43 -1.66
CA GLY A 56 -3.57 -22.24 -0.54
C GLY A 56 -4.97 -21.82 -0.04
N TRP A 57 -5.20 -20.52 0.10
CA TRP A 57 -6.50 -20.00 0.53
C TRP A 57 -7.55 -20.00 -0.57
N VAL A 58 -7.15 -19.72 -1.81
CA VAL A 58 -8.10 -19.61 -2.92
C VAL A 58 -8.60 -20.96 -3.38
N HIS A 59 -7.73 -21.96 -3.47
CA HIS A 59 -8.03 -23.25 -4.13
C HIS A 59 -8.05 -24.47 -3.20
N HIS A 60 -7.49 -24.35 -1.99
CA HIS A 60 -7.27 -25.50 -1.12
C HIS A 60 -7.94 -25.33 0.26
N GLY A 61 -7.93 -26.37 1.06
CA GLY A 61 -8.53 -26.38 2.40
C GLY A 61 -10.01 -26.75 2.41
N ASN A 62 -10.62 -26.69 3.58
CA ASN A 62 -12.00 -27.14 3.77
C ASN A 62 -13.07 -26.18 3.24
N ARG A 63 -12.71 -24.95 2.93
CA ARG A 63 -13.61 -23.89 2.42
C ARG A 63 -12.80 -22.90 1.55
N PRO A 64 -12.35 -23.32 0.38
CA PRO A 64 -11.60 -22.45 -0.49
C PRO A 64 -12.45 -21.26 -0.96
N ILE A 65 -11.80 -20.12 -1.17
CA ILE A 65 -12.49 -18.89 -1.57
C ILE A 65 -13.19 -19.07 -2.91
N ILE A 66 -12.60 -19.82 -3.84
CA ILE A 66 -13.15 -20.05 -5.17
C ILE A 66 -14.53 -20.71 -5.14
N ASP A 67 -14.80 -21.60 -4.18
CA ASP A 67 -16.11 -22.28 -4.05
C ASP A 67 -17.25 -21.32 -3.70
N LYS A 68 -16.93 -20.15 -3.13
CA LYS A 68 -17.91 -19.11 -2.82
C LYS A 68 -18.14 -18.16 -3.99
N LEU A 69 -17.12 -17.94 -4.80
CA LEU A 69 -17.13 -16.92 -5.85
C LEU A 69 -17.47 -17.50 -7.23
N ARG A 70 -17.11 -18.75 -7.51
CA ARG A 70 -17.37 -19.38 -8.81
C ARG A 70 -18.87 -19.44 -9.09
N GLY A 71 -19.27 -18.98 -10.26
CA GLY A 71 -20.68 -18.90 -10.69
C GLY A 71 -21.44 -17.69 -10.13
N GLU A 72 -20.80 -16.87 -9.31
CA GLU A 72 -21.41 -15.66 -8.75
C GLU A 72 -21.22 -14.44 -9.67
N ASP A 73 -22.03 -13.41 -9.47
CA ASP A 73 -21.97 -12.14 -10.18
C ASP A 73 -20.76 -11.31 -9.70
N PRO A 74 -19.75 -11.01 -10.56
CA PRO A 74 -18.58 -10.25 -10.16
C PRO A 74 -18.90 -8.82 -9.71
N LEU A 75 -20.06 -8.27 -10.09
CA LEU A 75 -20.48 -6.92 -9.71
C LEU A 75 -21.04 -6.83 -8.27
N ALA A 76 -21.22 -7.97 -7.59
CA ALA A 76 -21.67 -8.01 -6.21
C ALA A 76 -20.51 -7.82 -5.21
N ILE A 77 -19.62 -6.85 -5.46
CA ILE A 77 -18.32 -6.67 -4.79
C ILE A 77 -18.47 -6.61 -3.27
N GLU A 78 -19.36 -5.77 -2.75
CA GLU A 78 -19.59 -5.63 -1.31
C GLU A 78 -20.03 -6.94 -0.65
N ARG A 79 -20.89 -7.71 -1.33
CA ARG A 79 -21.29 -9.04 -0.84
C ARG A 79 -20.09 -9.98 -0.78
N HIS A 80 -19.27 -10.03 -1.83
CA HIS A 80 -18.08 -10.87 -1.87
C HIS A 80 -17.06 -10.46 -0.81
N TYR A 81 -16.87 -9.15 -0.62
CA TYR A 81 -16.04 -8.64 0.46
C TYR A 81 -16.49 -9.18 1.83
N HIS A 82 -17.78 -9.09 2.14
CA HIS A 82 -18.33 -9.62 3.40
C HIS A 82 -18.20 -11.14 3.51
N GLU A 83 -18.46 -11.88 2.45
CA GLU A 83 -18.31 -13.33 2.44
C GLU A 83 -16.86 -13.78 2.64
N MET A 84 -15.88 -13.04 2.11
CA MET A 84 -14.46 -13.30 2.29
C MET A 84 -13.95 -12.87 3.67
N SER A 85 -14.40 -11.72 4.19
CA SER A 85 -13.92 -11.14 5.44
C SER A 85 -14.56 -11.71 6.70
N ASN A 86 -15.77 -12.26 6.64
CA ASN A 86 -16.55 -12.75 7.78
C ASN A 86 -16.50 -14.27 7.98
N GLN A 87 -15.38 -14.92 7.71
CA GLN A 87 -15.26 -16.35 7.93
C GLN A 87 -15.07 -16.66 9.42
N VAL A 88 -16.05 -17.37 10.01
CA VAL A 88 -16.13 -17.70 11.45
C VAL A 88 -14.90 -18.46 11.98
N HIS A 89 -14.19 -19.18 11.12
CA HIS A 89 -13.01 -19.98 11.49
C HIS A 89 -11.72 -19.49 10.85
N ASN A 90 -11.68 -18.25 10.47
CA ASN A 90 -10.51 -17.67 9.85
C ASN A 90 -9.53 -17.18 10.92
N LEU A 91 -8.42 -17.88 11.04
CA LEU A 91 -7.45 -17.70 12.09
C LEU A 91 -6.20 -16.94 11.67
N MET A 92 -6.07 -16.53 10.39
CA MET A 92 -4.81 -15.98 9.86
C MET A 92 -5.05 -14.87 8.81
N ALA A 93 -4.10 -13.98 8.69
CA ALA A 93 -3.93 -12.87 7.75
C ALA A 93 -4.69 -13.00 6.41
N GLN A 94 -5.91 -12.54 6.37
CA GLN A 94 -6.79 -12.73 5.22
C GLN A 94 -6.96 -11.48 4.39
N GLY A 95 -6.76 -10.32 5.01
CA GLY A 95 -6.75 -9.06 4.30
C GLY A 95 -5.81 -9.13 3.10
N SER A 96 -4.60 -9.64 3.31
CA SER A 96 -3.59 -9.79 2.27
C SER A 96 -4.01 -10.71 1.12
N VAL A 97 -4.81 -11.76 1.38
CA VAL A 97 -5.25 -12.69 0.32
C VAL A 97 -6.35 -12.09 -0.54
N PHE A 98 -7.44 -11.66 0.08
CA PHE A 98 -8.60 -11.23 -0.71
C PHE A 98 -8.53 -9.78 -1.21
N SER A 99 -7.55 -8.98 -0.75
CA SER A 99 -7.32 -7.64 -1.28
C SER A 99 -7.12 -7.63 -2.79
N GLY A 100 -6.32 -8.56 -3.30
CA GLY A 100 -6.09 -8.69 -4.75
C GLY A 100 -7.35 -9.12 -5.50
N ILE A 101 -8.18 -9.97 -4.90
CA ILE A 101 -9.47 -10.38 -5.49
C ILE A 101 -10.44 -9.18 -5.52
N ASP A 102 -10.53 -8.41 -4.45
CA ASP A 102 -11.35 -7.21 -4.37
C ASP A 102 -10.97 -6.19 -5.47
N MET A 103 -9.68 -5.89 -5.62
CA MET A 103 -9.19 -5.02 -6.70
C MET A 103 -9.58 -5.55 -8.08
N ALA A 104 -9.42 -6.86 -8.33
CA ALA A 104 -9.78 -7.48 -9.59
C ALA A 104 -11.29 -7.41 -9.87
N LEU A 105 -12.14 -7.52 -8.85
CA LEU A 105 -13.59 -7.35 -9.01
C LEU A 105 -13.96 -5.89 -9.34
N TRP A 106 -13.29 -4.90 -8.74
CA TRP A 106 -13.46 -3.51 -9.12
C TRP A 106 -12.99 -3.23 -10.56
N ASP A 107 -11.89 -3.84 -10.99
CA ASP A 107 -11.41 -3.75 -12.37
C ASP A 107 -12.43 -4.33 -13.36
N ILE A 108 -13.02 -5.51 -13.06
CA ILE A 108 -14.13 -6.07 -13.85
C ILE A 108 -15.30 -5.10 -13.91
N ALA A 109 -15.71 -4.55 -12.78
CA ALA A 109 -16.84 -3.63 -12.73
C ALA A 109 -16.62 -2.41 -13.60
N GLY A 110 -15.43 -1.80 -13.56
CA GLY A 110 -15.09 -0.69 -14.42
C GLY A 110 -15.11 -1.06 -15.91
N LYS A 111 -14.56 -2.21 -16.29
CA LYS A 111 -14.55 -2.71 -17.67
C LYS A 111 -15.97 -3.00 -18.18
N VAL A 112 -16.78 -3.69 -17.39
CA VAL A 112 -18.17 -4.04 -17.74
C VAL A 112 -19.04 -2.80 -17.91
N LEU A 113 -18.87 -1.82 -17.02
CA LEU A 113 -19.64 -0.56 -17.05
C LEU A 113 -19.04 0.50 -17.97
N ASN A 114 -17.89 0.19 -18.59
CA ASN A 114 -17.13 1.10 -19.46
C ASN A 114 -16.82 2.44 -18.75
N ARG A 115 -16.35 2.36 -17.50
CA ARG A 115 -15.99 3.51 -16.66
C ARG A 115 -14.69 3.24 -15.90
N PRO A 116 -13.85 4.27 -15.68
CA PRO A 116 -12.74 4.16 -14.73
C PRO A 116 -13.28 3.95 -13.31
N VAL A 117 -12.55 3.19 -12.50
CA VAL A 117 -13.04 2.77 -11.17
C VAL A 117 -13.27 3.96 -10.24
N TYR A 118 -12.47 5.03 -10.31
CA TYR A 118 -12.71 6.21 -9.46
C TYR A 118 -14.10 6.84 -9.65
N GLU A 119 -14.69 6.76 -10.86
CA GLU A 119 -16.06 7.22 -11.09
C GLU A 119 -17.09 6.33 -10.37
N LEU A 120 -16.86 5.02 -10.32
CA LEU A 120 -17.71 4.08 -9.60
C LEU A 120 -17.62 4.27 -8.07
N LEU A 121 -16.50 4.82 -7.60
CA LEU A 121 -16.28 5.15 -6.19
C LEU A 121 -16.83 6.54 -5.80
N GLY A 122 -17.36 7.31 -6.76
CA GLY A 122 -17.95 8.63 -6.52
C GLY A 122 -17.00 9.81 -6.74
N GLY A 123 -15.81 9.57 -7.28
CA GLY A 123 -14.82 10.61 -7.63
C GLY A 123 -15.06 11.26 -9.02
N PRO A 124 -14.11 12.08 -9.52
CA PRO A 124 -12.85 12.38 -8.83
C PRO A 124 -12.92 13.64 -7.96
N PHE A 125 -12.16 13.66 -6.86
CA PHE A 125 -11.83 14.90 -6.14
C PHE A 125 -10.58 15.59 -6.72
N ARG A 126 -9.74 14.84 -7.45
CA ARG A 126 -8.51 15.33 -8.09
C ARG A 126 -8.18 14.56 -9.36
N GLU A 127 -7.52 15.22 -10.30
CA GLU A 127 -7.12 14.63 -11.59
C GLU A 127 -5.66 14.18 -11.61
N LYS A 128 -4.87 14.56 -10.59
CA LYS A 128 -3.46 14.18 -10.40
C LYS A 128 -3.23 13.75 -8.98
N ILE A 129 -2.41 12.74 -8.79
CA ILE A 129 -2.03 12.21 -7.48
C ILE A 129 -0.58 12.60 -7.19
N LYS A 130 -0.34 13.26 -6.05
CA LYS A 130 1.00 13.53 -5.55
C LYS A 130 1.61 12.24 -5.04
N LEU A 131 2.81 11.92 -5.54
CA LEU A 131 3.62 10.79 -5.11
C LEU A 131 4.75 11.28 -4.19
N TYR A 132 5.24 10.41 -3.32
CA TYR A 132 6.51 10.59 -2.64
C TYR A 132 7.46 9.44 -2.94
N HIS A 133 8.76 9.72 -2.88
CA HIS A 133 9.81 8.81 -3.26
C HIS A 133 10.54 8.27 -2.03
N ASP A 134 10.53 6.95 -1.86
CA ASP A 134 11.31 6.28 -0.83
C ASP A 134 12.75 6.08 -1.32
N SER A 135 13.66 6.88 -0.80
CA SER A 135 15.08 6.86 -1.17
C SER A 135 15.91 7.49 -0.07
N GLN A 136 17.10 6.95 0.17
CA GLN A 136 18.03 7.41 1.19
C GLN A 136 19.48 7.26 0.74
N PRO A 137 20.41 8.07 1.24
CA PRO A 137 21.82 7.83 1.03
C PRO A 137 22.26 6.54 1.73
N SER A 138 23.34 5.94 1.28
CA SER A 138 23.89 4.71 1.89
C SER A 138 24.37 4.91 3.32
N ASP A 139 24.78 6.13 3.68
CA ASP A 139 25.10 6.56 5.04
C ASP A 139 24.69 8.02 5.22
N MET A 140 23.75 8.29 6.13
CA MET A 140 23.25 9.63 6.43
C MET A 140 24.23 10.47 7.28
N HIS A 141 25.31 9.88 7.80
CA HIS A 141 26.36 10.59 8.54
C HIS A 141 27.56 10.97 7.66
N ASP A 142 27.71 10.35 6.49
CA ASP A 142 28.75 10.69 5.52
C ASP A 142 28.28 11.85 4.63
N ILE A 143 28.71 13.07 4.93
CA ILE A 143 28.30 14.30 4.24
C ILE A 143 28.52 14.23 2.72
N PRO A 144 29.68 13.76 2.20
CA PRO A 144 29.88 13.53 0.77
C PRO A 144 28.81 12.63 0.14
N LEU A 145 28.49 11.48 0.75
CA LEU A 145 27.47 10.56 0.24
C LEU A 145 26.07 11.17 0.29
N VAL A 146 25.76 11.91 1.35
CA VAL A 146 24.47 12.62 1.47
C VAL A 146 24.32 13.66 0.37
N ARG A 147 25.37 14.45 0.06
CA ARG A 147 25.33 15.45 -1.02
C ARG A 147 25.20 14.81 -2.40
N GLU A 148 25.99 13.77 -2.69
CA GLU A 148 25.88 13.02 -3.95
C GLU A 148 24.47 12.48 -4.18
N TRP A 149 23.88 11.87 -3.15
CA TRP A 149 22.51 11.37 -3.19
C TRP A 149 21.49 12.51 -3.41
N ALA A 150 21.64 13.64 -2.68
CA ALA A 150 20.74 14.79 -2.81
C ALA A 150 20.83 15.42 -4.20
N ASP A 151 22.02 15.51 -4.80
CA ASP A 151 22.22 15.98 -6.17
C ASP A 151 21.51 15.04 -7.17
N GLY A 152 21.56 13.71 -6.92
CA GLY A 152 20.80 12.73 -7.70
C GLY A 152 19.29 12.91 -7.61
N ILE A 153 18.76 13.20 -6.41
CA ILE A 153 17.33 13.51 -6.21
C ILE A 153 16.95 14.79 -6.97
N LYS A 154 17.73 15.86 -6.85
CA LYS A 154 17.50 17.15 -7.52
C LYS A 154 17.54 17.04 -9.05
N ALA A 155 18.39 16.17 -9.57
CA ALA A 155 18.54 15.93 -11.01
C ALA A 155 17.51 14.92 -11.57
N ASN A 156 16.71 14.27 -10.73
CA ASN A 156 15.77 13.26 -11.17
C ASN A 156 14.67 13.87 -12.06
N PRO A 157 14.45 13.37 -13.28
CA PRO A 157 13.50 13.97 -14.23
C PRO A 157 12.04 13.88 -13.80
N ARG A 158 11.72 13.09 -12.77
CA ARG A 158 10.37 12.99 -12.20
C ARG A 158 10.04 14.16 -11.26
N GLY A 159 11.04 14.98 -10.87
CA GLY A 159 10.86 16.17 -10.04
C GLY A 159 10.36 15.84 -8.65
N TRP A 160 10.94 14.83 -8.00
CA TRP A 160 10.56 14.44 -6.63
C TRP A 160 10.68 15.62 -5.65
N SER A 161 9.62 15.91 -4.92
CA SER A 161 9.55 17.00 -3.93
C SER A 161 9.32 16.52 -2.50
N THR A 162 9.01 15.24 -2.31
CA THR A 162 8.83 14.62 -1.00
C THR A 162 9.58 13.30 -0.96
N ILE A 163 10.46 13.13 0.03
CA ILE A 163 11.36 11.98 0.15
C ILE A 163 11.12 11.26 1.48
N LYS A 164 10.91 9.95 1.42
CA LYS A 164 10.87 9.07 2.58
C LYS A 164 12.25 8.48 2.83
N LEU A 165 12.72 8.61 4.06
CA LEU A 165 14.00 8.13 4.54
C LEU A 165 13.76 7.05 5.59
N SER A 166 14.09 5.82 5.25
CA SER A 166 14.05 4.72 6.21
C SER A 166 15.28 4.76 7.10
N PHE A 167 15.08 4.61 8.40
CA PHE A 167 16.17 4.41 9.37
C PHE A 167 15.82 3.26 10.30
N ASN A 168 16.81 2.51 10.70
CA ASN A 168 16.68 1.41 11.64
C ASN A 168 17.93 1.36 12.52
N HIS A 169 17.98 0.41 13.43
CA HIS A 169 19.13 0.18 14.31
C HIS A 169 20.47 0.06 13.59
N ALA A 170 20.49 -0.35 12.32
CA ALA A 170 21.72 -0.50 11.56
C ALA A 170 22.44 0.84 11.31
N TYR A 171 21.70 1.95 11.27
CA TYR A 171 22.28 3.28 11.14
C TYR A 171 22.97 3.77 12.44
N LEU A 172 22.73 3.10 13.55
CA LEU A 172 23.22 3.50 14.87
C LEU A 172 24.56 2.84 15.27
N GLY A 173 25.09 1.90 14.50
CA GLY A 173 26.32 1.25 14.93
C GLY A 173 26.81 0.04 14.14
N GLY A 174 26.68 -0.01 12.84
CA GLY A 174 27.46 -0.95 12.01
C GLY A 174 26.87 -2.33 11.81
N GLY A 175 25.56 -2.47 11.86
CA GLY A 175 24.84 -3.68 11.43
C GLY A 175 24.55 -3.69 9.93
N ASN A 176 24.32 -4.85 9.36
CA ASN A 176 23.94 -5.02 7.97
C ASN A 176 22.62 -4.28 7.70
N GLN A 177 22.64 -3.29 6.81
CA GLN A 177 21.51 -2.42 6.48
C GLN A 177 20.24 -3.14 5.98
N ASN A 178 20.32 -4.43 5.67
CA ASN A 178 19.21 -5.27 5.19
C ASN A 178 18.60 -6.17 6.27
N SER A 179 19.03 -6.09 7.52
CA SER A 179 18.41 -6.88 8.58
C SER A 179 17.28 -6.11 9.24
N TYR A 180 16.05 -6.33 8.79
CA TYR A 180 14.88 -6.13 9.65
C TYR A 180 15.11 -6.99 10.90
N SER A 181 15.47 -6.34 12.00
CA SER A 181 15.86 -7.06 13.20
C SER A 181 14.68 -7.83 13.76
N SER A 182 14.77 -9.15 13.79
CA SER A 182 13.89 -10.01 14.59
C SER A 182 14.26 -9.98 16.09
N LEU A 183 15.18 -9.11 16.50
CA LEU A 183 15.57 -8.95 17.87
C LEU A 183 14.53 -8.14 18.66
N PRO A 184 14.36 -8.43 19.96
CA PRO A 184 13.48 -7.63 20.81
C PRO A 184 13.89 -6.15 20.77
N LEU A 185 12.89 -5.27 20.76
CA LEU A 185 12.98 -3.83 20.68
C LEU A 185 14.13 -3.29 21.55
N PRO A 186 15.24 -2.88 20.97
CA PRO A 186 16.29 -2.30 21.77
C PRO A 186 15.91 -0.88 22.13
N MET A 187 16.17 -0.51 23.33
CA MET A 187 16.06 0.87 23.80
C MET A 187 17.07 1.74 23.07
N VAL A 188 16.62 2.76 22.38
CA VAL A 188 17.48 3.80 21.78
C VAL A 188 17.86 4.80 22.86
N THR A 189 19.15 4.94 23.11
CA THR A 189 19.68 5.86 24.11
C THR A 189 19.55 7.33 23.67
N PRO A 190 19.57 8.31 24.59
CA PRO A 190 19.57 9.72 24.21
C PRO A 190 20.71 10.12 23.25
N ARG A 191 21.87 9.47 23.36
CA ARG A 191 23.00 9.68 22.43
C ARG A 191 22.64 9.19 21.02
N GLU A 192 22.04 8.03 20.90
CA GLU A 192 21.62 7.44 19.62
C GLU A 192 20.48 8.25 19.00
N CYS A 193 19.52 8.74 19.78
CA CYS A 193 18.53 9.70 19.31
C CYS A 193 19.21 10.95 18.71
N GLY A 194 20.26 11.49 19.37
CA GLY A 194 21.03 12.60 18.85
C GLY A 194 21.75 12.27 17.53
N MET A 195 22.23 11.04 17.36
CA MET A 195 22.81 10.58 16.10
C MET A 195 21.75 10.54 14.97
N ILE A 196 20.55 10.03 15.27
CA ILE A 196 19.44 10.06 14.30
C ILE A 196 19.11 11.50 13.90
N GLY A 197 18.97 12.43 14.87
CA GLY A 197 18.73 13.84 14.58
C GLY A 197 19.80 14.44 13.66
N THR A 198 21.08 14.21 13.99
CA THR A 198 22.20 14.68 13.12
C THR A 198 22.12 14.12 11.70
N ALA A 199 21.74 12.85 11.54
CA ALA A 199 21.58 12.23 10.23
C ALA A 199 20.48 12.93 9.39
N PHE A 200 19.34 13.24 10.01
CA PHE A 200 18.26 13.97 9.35
C PHE A 200 18.62 15.45 9.07
N ASP A 201 19.36 16.10 9.97
CA ASP A 201 19.85 17.48 9.74
C ASP A 201 20.82 17.52 8.56
N ASN A 202 21.72 16.54 8.40
CA ASN A 202 22.60 16.43 7.23
C ASN A 202 21.81 16.30 5.92
N VAL A 203 20.75 15.50 5.93
CA VAL A 203 19.87 15.35 4.77
C VAL A 203 19.12 16.65 4.47
N ARG A 204 18.59 17.32 5.51
CA ARG A 204 17.89 18.60 5.37
C ARG A 204 18.83 19.67 4.77
N GLU A 205 20.07 19.77 5.27
CA GLU A 205 21.08 20.70 4.73
C GLU A 205 21.37 20.42 3.25
N ALA A 206 21.48 19.14 2.86
CA ALA A 206 21.81 18.76 1.50
C ALA A 206 20.64 18.95 0.51
N LEU A 207 19.39 18.59 0.91
CA LEU A 207 18.20 18.73 0.07
C LEU A 207 17.76 20.21 -0.05
N GLY A 208 17.79 20.96 1.05
CA GLY A 208 17.20 22.31 1.13
C GLY A 208 15.76 22.29 1.69
N ASP A 209 15.21 23.47 1.94
CA ASP A 209 13.90 23.66 2.57
C ASP A 209 12.72 23.42 1.61
N GLU A 210 12.98 23.36 0.32
CA GLU A 210 11.98 23.10 -0.73
C GLU A 210 11.52 21.64 -0.79
N TYR A 211 12.18 20.73 -0.07
CA TYR A 211 11.83 19.31 -0.03
C TYR A 211 11.13 18.95 1.27
N ASP A 212 10.04 18.21 1.14
CA ASP A 212 9.41 17.53 2.28
C ASP A 212 10.19 16.24 2.62
N ILE A 213 10.41 15.99 3.91
CA ILE A 213 11.09 14.79 4.41
C ILE A 213 10.16 13.99 5.29
N ILE A 214 10.13 12.67 5.10
CA ILE A 214 9.41 11.70 5.93
C ILE A 214 10.44 10.85 6.66
N ALA A 215 10.31 10.72 7.98
CA ALA A 215 11.11 9.81 8.77
C ALA A 215 10.37 8.49 8.94
N HIS A 216 10.95 7.37 8.49
CA HIS A 216 10.31 6.06 8.51
C HIS A 216 11.11 5.05 9.33
N ALA A 217 10.44 4.47 10.34
CA ALA A 217 10.81 3.25 11.05
C ALA A 217 9.96 2.07 10.58
N HIS A 218 10.16 0.87 11.11
CA HIS A 218 9.43 -0.33 10.68
C HIS A 218 8.74 -1.06 11.85
N GLY A 219 8.39 -0.33 12.91
CA GLY A 219 7.72 -0.89 14.08
C GLY A 219 8.67 -1.51 15.11
N GLU A 220 9.94 -1.15 15.10
CA GLU A 220 10.98 -1.78 15.90
C GLU A 220 11.27 -1.11 17.25
N PHE A 221 10.72 0.07 17.54
CA PHE A 221 11.08 0.81 18.73
C PHE A 221 10.05 0.68 19.88
N ASP A 222 10.52 0.91 21.10
CA ASP A 222 9.68 1.08 22.27
C ASP A 222 9.15 2.52 22.38
N LEU A 223 8.23 2.77 23.31
CA LEU A 223 7.63 4.10 23.51
C LEU A 223 8.64 5.19 23.92
N PRO A 224 9.55 4.98 24.90
CA PRO A 224 10.57 5.98 25.25
C PRO A 224 11.48 6.31 24.06
N SER A 225 11.94 5.32 23.33
CA SER A 225 12.78 5.49 22.13
C SER A 225 12.04 6.26 21.03
N SER A 226 10.81 5.90 20.74
CA SER A 226 9.97 6.58 19.74
C SER A 226 9.75 8.06 20.07
N ILE A 227 9.53 8.39 21.35
CA ILE A 227 9.42 9.80 21.81
C ILE A 227 10.77 10.52 21.65
N GLY A 228 11.89 9.86 21.97
CA GLY A 228 13.23 10.41 21.81
C GLY A 228 13.56 10.71 20.36
N ILE A 229 13.25 9.78 19.46
CA ILE A 229 13.44 9.91 18.01
C ILE A 229 12.57 11.06 17.46
N ALA A 230 11.26 11.08 17.82
CA ALA A 230 10.37 12.15 17.35
C ALA A 230 10.89 13.55 17.72
N LYS A 231 11.46 13.72 18.90
CA LYS A 231 12.09 14.98 19.32
C LYS A 231 13.38 15.25 18.57
N ALA A 232 14.17 14.22 18.26
CA ALA A 232 15.46 14.38 17.61
C ALA A 232 15.33 14.82 16.14
N VAL A 233 14.25 14.41 15.45
CA VAL A 233 14.00 14.77 14.03
C VAL A 233 13.16 16.04 13.85
N GLU A 234 12.75 16.69 14.97
CA GLU A 234 11.93 17.91 14.93
C GLU A 234 12.65 19.07 14.19
N SER A 235 13.92 19.28 14.49
CA SER A 235 14.74 20.34 13.89
C SER A 235 14.86 20.24 12.39
N SER A 236 14.84 19.02 11.86
CA SER A 236 14.93 18.75 10.42
C SER A 236 13.59 18.98 9.67
N GLY A 237 12.51 19.36 10.37
CA GLY A 237 11.22 19.70 9.77
C GLY A 237 10.59 18.54 9.01
N VAL A 238 10.60 17.31 9.57
CA VAL A 238 9.96 16.16 8.95
C VAL A 238 8.43 16.30 8.95
N LEU A 239 7.78 15.85 7.88
CA LEU A 239 6.32 15.88 7.78
C LEU A 239 5.65 15.00 8.83
N TRP A 240 6.19 13.80 9.03
CA TRP A 240 5.73 12.83 10.03
C TRP A 240 6.81 11.81 10.34
N LEU A 241 6.63 11.15 11.48
CA LEU A 241 7.35 9.94 11.86
C LEU A 241 6.42 8.73 11.62
N GLU A 242 6.84 7.87 10.71
CA GLU A 242 6.10 6.69 10.26
C GLU A 242 6.54 5.45 11.00
N ASP A 243 5.56 4.64 11.44
CA ASP A 243 5.71 3.31 12.03
C ASP A 243 6.79 3.18 13.15
N PRO A 244 6.91 4.10 14.10
CA PRO A 244 7.96 3.97 15.13
C PRO A 244 7.69 2.86 16.16
N LEU A 245 6.42 2.50 16.41
CA LEU A 245 6.00 1.46 17.33
C LEU A 245 5.49 0.22 16.58
N PRO A 246 5.41 -0.97 17.24
CA PRO A 246 4.77 -2.14 16.64
C PRO A 246 3.37 -1.82 16.09
N PRO A 247 2.99 -2.37 14.92
CA PRO A 247 1.83 -1.90 14.15
C PRO A 247 0.48 -2.17 14.82
N THR A 248 0.42 -3.10 15.76
CA THR A 248 -0.81 -3.38 16.52
C THR A 248 -1.08 -2.26 17.53
N TYR A 249 -2.34 -1.82 17.62
CA TYR A 249 -2.73 -0.80 18.58
C TYR A 249 -2.37 -1.18 20.02
N SER A 250 -1.81 -0.22 20.72
CA SER A 250 -1.66 -0.18 22.17
C SER A 250 -1.78 1.27 22.64
N ASP A 251 -2.03 1.51 23.91
CA ASP A 251 -2.08 2.87 24.48
C ASP A 251 -0.77 3.65 24.30
N SER A 252 0.33 2.97 24.02
CA SER A 252 1.61 3.59 23.67
C SER A 252 1.50 4.52 22.46
N TRP A 253 0.71 4.17 21.46
CA TRP A 253 0.46 5.02 20.29
C TRP A 253 -0.20 6.35 20.66
N LYS A 254 -1.21 6.31 21.55
CA LYS A 254 -1.86 7.52 22.06
C LYS A 254 -0.89 8.40 22.85
N VAL A 255 -0.06 7.80 23.71
CA VAL A 255 0.95 8.52 24.48
C VAL A 255 2.02 9.12 23.58
N LEU A 256 2.46 8.35 22.56
CA LEU A 256 3.42 8.84 21.60
C LEU A 256 2.89 10.08 20.86
N ARG A 257 1.68 9.99 20.28
CA ARG A 257 1.07 11.13 19.58
C ARG A 257 0.98 12.38 20.46
N GLN A 258 0.61 12.22 21.75
CA GLN A 258 0.49 13.35 22.69
C GLN A 258 1.84 14.00 23.05
N LYS A 259 2.94 13.24 22.98
CA LYS A 259 4.28 13.70 23.38
C LYS A 259 5.21 14.02 22.20
N SER A 260 4.83 13.63 21.00
CA SER A 260 5.59 13.87 19.80
C SER A 260 5.42 15.32 19.33
N PRO A 261 6.51 16.04 19.01
CA PRO A 261 6.45 17.35 18.37
C PRO A 261 6.18 17.25 16.87
N VAL A 262 6.32 16.06 16.26
CA VAL A 262 6.04 15.81 14.85
C VAL A 262 4.82 14.91 14.70
N ALA A 263 4.13 14.99 13.55
CA ALA A 263 2.97 14.15 13.29
C ALA A 263 3.35 12.66 13.28
N ILE A 264 2.43 11.80 13.73
CA ILE A 264 2.62 10.35 13.83
C ILE A 264 1.73 9.65 12.82
N MET A 265 2.33 8.75 12.04
CA MET A 265 1.68 7.93 11.04
C MET A 265 1.89 6.44 11.30
N ASN A 266 0.87 5.62 10.99
CA ASN A 266 0.95 4.16 11.01
C ASN A 266 -0.12 3.55 10.09
N GLY A 267 0.15 2.35 9.59
CA GLY A 267 -0.89 1.61 8.88
C GLY A 267 -0.44 0.65 7.80
N GLU A 268 0.79 0.69 7.32
CA GLU A 268 1.26 -0.19 6.23
C GLU A 268 1.12 -1.69 6.54
N LYS A 269 1.21 -2.05 7.82
CA LYS A 269 1.10 -3.43 8.33
C LYS A 269 -0.23 -3.71 9.04
N VAL A 270 -1.14 -2.72 9.06
CA VAL A 270 -2.45 -2.86 9.71
C VAL A 270 -3.44 -3.47 8.73
N GLU A 271 -3.96 -4.63 9.10
CA GLU A 271 -4.92 -5.35 8.25
C GLU A 271 -6.36 -4.93 8.57
N MET A 272 -7.17 -4.82 7.51
CA MET A 272 -8.61 -4.66 7.56
C MET A 272 -9.11 -3.39 8.30
N PRO A 273 -10.28 -2.87 8.00
CA PRO A 273 -10.85 -1.70 8.68
C PRO A 273 -10.92 -1.84 10.21
N LYS A 274 -11.15 -3.06 10.69
CA LYS A 274 -11.20 -3.33 12.14
C LYS A 274 -9.86 -3.06 12.84
N GLY A 275 -8.72 -3.25 12.16
CA GLY A 275 -7.40 -2.98 12.72
C GLY A 275 -7.15 -1.48 12.92
N PHE A 276 -7.74 -0.63 12.08
CA PHE A 276 -7.62 0.83 12.17
C PHE A 276 -8.53 1.46 13.22
N LEU A 277 -9.66 0.83 13.54
CA LEU A 277 -10.68 1.41 14.44
C LEU A 277 -10.12 1.84 15.81
N PRO A 278 -9.30 1.03 16.53
CA PRO A 278 -8.76 1.44 17.83
C PRO A 278 -7.88 2.70 17.76
N PHE A 279 -7.13 2.89 16.66
CA PHE A 279 -6.33 4.10 16.47
C PHE A 279 -7.20 5.35 16.32
N LEU A 280 -8.31 5.23 15.61
CA LEU A 280 -9.28 6.32 15.41
C LEU A 280 -10.00 6.66 16.73
N GLU A 281 -10.59 5.67 17.41
CA GLU A 281 -11.33 5.85 18.65
C GLU A 281 -10.49 6.50 19.74
N ASN A 282 -9.20 6.21 19.79
CA ASN A 282 -8.26 6.75 20.77
C ASN A 282 -7.50 7.98 20.26
N GLN A 283 -7.77 8.46 19.04
CA GLN A 283 -7.04 9.58 18.42
C GLN A 283 -5.51 9.38 18.53
N ALA A 284 -5.05 8.19 18.18
CA ALA A 284 -3.68 7.75 18.42
C ALA A 284 -2.72 8.05 17.25
N LEU A 285 -3.24 8.57 16.13
CA LEU A 285 -2.48 8.92 14.93
C LEU A 285 -2.92 10.29 14.39
N ASP A 286 -2.04 10.94 13.66
CA ASP A 286 -2.33 12.15 12.90
C ASP A 286 -2.66 11.85 11.44
N ILE A 287 -2.13 10.74 10.90
CA ILE A 287 -2.31 10.30 9.52
C ILE A 287 -2.45 8.77 9.53
N LEU A 288 -3.40 8.23 8.75
CA LEU A 288 -3.48 6.79 8.48
C LEU A 288 -2.71 6.44 7.20
N HIS A 289 -2.10 5.25 7.20
CA HIS A 289 -1.23 4.79 6.13
C HIS A 289 -1.58 3.38 5.61
N PRO A 290 -2.85 3.13 5.19
CA PRO A 290 -3.22 1.79 4.71
C PRO A 290 -2.51 1.42 3.41
N ASP A 291 -2.24 0.13 3.24
CA ASP A 291 -1.85 -0.49 1.97
C ASP A 291 -3.04 -1.28 1.43
N LEU A 292 -3.45 -1.00 0.19
CA LEU A 292 -4.59 -1.68 -0.44
C LEU A 292 -4.37 -3.20 -0.58
N ALA A 293 -3.12 -3.67 -0.64
CA ALA A 293 -2.81 -5.10 -0.68
C ALA A 293 -3.01 -5.82 0.66
N TRP A 294 -3.18 -5.08 1.78
CA TRP A 294 -3.33 -5.63 3.12
C TRP A 294 -4.66 -5.30 3.78
N CYS A 295 -5.20 -4.12 3.52
CA CYS A 295 -6.36 -3.60 4.26
C CYS A 295 -7.72 -4.08 3.74
N GLY A 296 -7.75 -5.02 2.78
CA GLY A 296 -8.98 -5.55 2.19
C GLY A 296 -9.33 -4.91 0.84
N GLY A 297 -8.32 -4.53 0.06
CA GLY A 297 -8.49 -3.96 -1.27
C GLY A 297 -9.08 -2.55 -1.25
N ILE A 298 -9.67 -2.16 -2.37
CA ILE A 298 -10.35 -0.86 -2.54
C ILE A 298 -11.53 -0.76 -1.58
N THR A 299 -12.31 -1.83 -1.43
CA THR A 299 -13.49 -1.85 -0.54
C THR A 299 -13.08 -1.64 0.91
N GLY A 300 -12.02 -2.31 1.37
CA GLY A 300 -11.48 -2.14 2.73
C GLY A 300 -10.94 -0.74 2.97
N ALA A 301 -10.13 -0.24 2.05
CA ALA A 301 -9.55 1.10 2.12
C ALA A 301 -10.63 2.20 2.14
N ARG A 302 -11.72 2.04 1.36
CA ARG A 302 -12.86 2.95 1.38
C ARG A 302 -13.54 3.00 2.75
N LYS A 303 -13.77 1.83 3.37
CA LYS A 303 -14.33 1.77 4.73
C LYS A 303 -13.42 2.45 5.75
N ILE A 304 -12.08 2.33 5.59
CA ILE A 304 -11.10 3.04 6.44
C ILE A 304 -11.23 4.55 6.24
N ALA A 305 -11.32 5.03 4.98
CA ALA A 305 -11.48 6.45 4.69
C ALA A 305 -12.78 7.02 5.26
N ASP A 306 -13.89 6.30 5.12
CA ASP A 306 -15.19 6.71 5.66
C ASP A 306 -15.13 6.84 7.19
N MET A 307 -14.48 5.91 7.90
CA MET A 307 -14.25 6.02 9.34
C MET A 307 -13.32 7.18 9.69
N ALA A 308 -12.18 7.32 9.00
CA ALA A 308 -11.18 8.34 9.27
C ALA A 308 -11.75 9.77 9.10
N SER A 309 -12.62 9.97 8.11
CA SER A 309 -13.26 11.26 7.85
C SER A 309 -14.10 11.76 9.03
N LEU A 310 -14.72 10.86 9.81
CA LEU A 310 -15.49 11.21 11.01
C LEU A 310 -14.58 11.78 12.12
N TYR A 311 -13.32 11.38 12.13
CA TYR A 311 -12.30 11.86 13.08
C TYR A 311 -11.41 12.96 12.49
N ARG A 312 -11.64 13.34 11.21
CA ARG A 312 -10.83 14.32 10.46
C ARG A 312 -9.34 13.94 10.40
N ILE A 313 -9.06 12.64 10.29
CA ILE A 313 -7.71 12.10 10.13
C ILE A 313 -7.48 11.83 8.65
N PRO A 314 -6.49 12.49 8.02
CA PRO A 314 -6.18 12.31 6.60
C PRO A 314 -5.51 10.95 6.33
N ILE A 315 -5.48 10.57 5.06
CA ILE A 315 -4.90 9.33 4.56
C ILE A 315 -3.76 9.63 3.60
N ALA A 316 -2.61 9.04 3.84
CA ALA A 316 -1.56 8.80 2.86
C ALA A 316 -1.47 7.29 2.63
N LEU A 317 -1.25 6.84 1.39
CA LEU A 317 -1.19 5.42 1.11
C LEU A 317 0.24 4.89 1.07
N HIS A 318 0.44 3.74 1.73
CA HIS A 318 1.59 2.88 1.50
C HIS A 318 1.44 2.14 0.17
N ASN A 319 2.52 2.08 -0.61
CA ASN A 319 2.55 1.31 -1.86
C ASN A 319 3.97 0.96 -2.29
N LEU A 320 4.42 -0.23 -1.95
CA LEU A 320 5.64 -0.86 -2.47
C LEU A 320 5.28 -2.12 -3.27
N GLY A 321 4.29 -2.03 -4.16
CA GLY A 321 3.84 -3.10 -5.02
C GLY A 321 4.09 -2.85 -6.50
N GLY A 322 3.55 -3.74 -7.31
CA GLY A 322 3.58 -3.65 -8.76
C GLY A 322 2.57 -2.65 -9.32
N TYR A 323 2.46 -2.67 -10.64
CA TYR A 323 1.55 -1.79 -11.38
C TYR A 323 0.08 -1.95 -10.98
N PRO A 324 -0.46 -3.17 -10.69
CA PRO A 324 -1.85 -3.29 -10.26
C PRO A 324 -2.16 -2.57 -8.96
N LEU A 325 -1.27 -2.66 -7.97
CA LEU A 325 -1.45 -1.95 -6.70
C LEU A 325 -1.33 -0.44 -6.90
N LEU A 326 -0.38 0.01 -7.73
CA LEU A 326 -0.21 1.44 -8.05
C LEU A 326 -1.48 2.01 -8.69
N MET A 327 -2.03 1.36 -9.71
CA MET A 327 -3.24 1.81 -10.40
C MET A 327 -4.47 1.80 -9.48
N ALA A 328 -4.66 0.73 -8.71
CA ALA A 328 -5.74 0.67 -7.71
C ALA A 328 -5.63 1.82 -6.69
N SER A 329 -4.42 2.10 -6.21
CA SER A 329 -4.14 3.19 -5.28
C SER A 329 -4.41 4.57 -5.89
N ILE A 330 -4.07 4.79 -7.16
CA ILE A 330 -4.37 6.04 -7.89
C ILE A 330 -5.88 6.25 -8.02
N HIS A 331 -6.64 5.23 -8.44
CA HIS A 331 -8.10 5.31 -8.54
C HIS A 331 -8.76 5.58 -7.19
N TYR A 332 -8.32 4.89 -6.14
CA TYR A 332 -8.78 5.12 -4.79
C TYR A 332 -8.46 6.54 -4.31
N ALA A 333 -7.23 7.00 -4.49
CA ALA A 333 -6.78 8.34 -4.10
C ALA A 333 -7.56 9.45 -4.83
N ALA A 334 -7.89 9.24 -6.11
CA ALA A 334 -8.71 10.17 -6.88
C ALA A 334 -10.13 10.31 -6.31
N ALA A 335 -10.66 9.23 -5.72
CA ALA A 335 -12.03 9.18 -5.16
C ALA A 335 -12.09 9.41 -3.64
N THR A 336 -10.97 9.68 -2.96
CA THR A 336 -10.90 9.89 -1.51
C THR A 336 -10.71 11.38 -1.20
N HIS A 337 -11.64 11.99 -0.44
CA HIS A 337 -11.60 13.44 -0.13
C HIS A 337 -10.34 13.82 0.66
N ASP A 338 -10.13 13.19 1.83
CA ASP A 338 -9.07 13.57 2.79
C ASP A 338 -7.75 12.84 2.51
N PHE A 339 -7.41 12.71 1.21
CA PHE A 339 -6.18 12.08 0.74
C PHE A 339 -5.03 13.09 0.64
N VAL A 340 -3.83 12.70 1.11
CA VAL A 340 -2.62 13.54 1.14
C VAL A 340 -1.70 13.20 -0.02
N MET A 341 -1.09 12.01 -0.01
CA MET A 341 -0.13 11.55 -1.02
C MET A 341 0.00 10.04 -1.04
N LEU A 342 0.63 9.52 -2.08
CA LEU A 342 0.80 8.10 -2.35
C LEU A 342 2.28 7.75 -2.41
N GLU A 343 2.68 6.72 -1.68
CA GLU A 343 3.96 6.04 -1.89
C GLU A 343 4.00 5.32 -3.23
N ASN A 344 5.20 5.09 -3.75
CA ASN A 344 5.33 4.34 -5.00
C ASN A 344 6.62 3.52 -5.04
N ALA A 345 6.57 2.43 -5.82
CA ALA A 345 7.71 1.55 -6.09
C ALA A 345 8.42 1.85 -7.43
N ILE A 346 8.14 3.00 -8.04
CA ILE A 346 8.79 3.44 -9.27
C ILE A 346 10.29 3.68 -8.96
N ASP A 347 11.17 3.30 -9.87
CA ASP A 347 12.62 3.37 -9.70
C ASP A 347 13.24 2.43 -8.63
N LYS A 348 12.43 1.49 -8.07
CA LYS A 348 12.91 0.48 -7.12
C LYS A 348 13.47 -0.79 -7.78
N GLY A 349 13.56 -0.84 -9.09
CA GLY A 349 14.06 -2.00 -9.84
C GLY A 349 13.11 -3.20 -9.85
N GLN A 350 11.86 -3.00 -9.47
CA GLN A 350 10.83 -4.06 -9.46
C GLN A 350 10.10 -4.19 -10.79
N GLY A 351 10.35 -3.29 -11.75
CA GLY A 351 9.68 -3.28 -13.05
C GLY A 351 8.21 -2.84 -13.00
N THR A 352 7.82 -2.15 -11.93
CA THR A 352 6.43 -1.66 -11.76
C THR A 352 5.96 -0.86 -12.95
N GLU A 353 6.81 0.02 -13.48
CA GLU A 353 6.53 0.88 -14.63
C GLU A 353 6.46 0.15 -15.98
N LEU A 354 6.87 -1.11 -16.04
CA LEU A 354 6.91 -1.94 -17.26
C LEU A 354 5.76 -2.95 -17.37
N MET A 355 4.98 -3.11 -16.31
CA MET A 355 3.89 -4.10 -16.27
C MET A 355 2.63 -3.64 -16.99
N GLY A 356 2.46 -2.34 -17.18
CA GLY A 356 1.28 -1.75 -17.84
C GLY A 356 1.48 -1.56 -19.32
N VAL A 357 0.39 -1.63 -20.09
CA VAL A 357 0.39 -1.23 -21.50
C VAL A 357 0.64 0.28 -21.64
N ASP A 358 0.03 1.07 -20.74
CA ASP A 358 0.24 2.51 -20.71
C ASP A 358 1.49 2.85 -19.87
N PRO A 359 2.34 3.78 -20.35
CA PRO A 359 3.55 4.17 -19.62
C PRO A 359 3.20 4.89 -18.31
N VAL A 360 3.95 4.61 -17.27
CA VAL A 360 3.89 5.37 -16.01
C VAL A 360 4.69 6.66 -16.18
N VAL A 361 3.99 7.78 -16.28
CA VAL A 361 4.60 9.11 -16.43
C VAL A 361 4.42 9.91 -15.15
N VAL A 362 5.54 10.28 -14.52
CA VAL A 362 5.56 11.15 -13.33
C VAL A 362 6.22 12.47 -13.72
N THR A 363 5.56 13.57 -13.42
CA THR A 363 6.05 14.93 -13.63
C THR A 363 5.83 15.76 -12.37
N ASP A 364 6.89 16.39 -11.87
CA ASP A 364 6.86 17.21 -10.64
C ASP A 364 6.22 16.49 -9.46
N SER A 365 6.58 15.23 -9.23
CA SER A 365 6.00 14.33 -8.23
C SER A 365 4.53 13.91 -8.47
N TYR A 366 3.93 14.24 -9.59
CA TYR A 366 2.53 13.91 -9.86
C TYR A 366 2.37 12.88 -10.98
N ILE A 367 1.36 12.03 -10.82
CA ILE A 367 0.87 11.14 -11.86
C ILE A 367 -0.59 11.48 -12.18
N ASP A 368 -0.93 11.47 -13.47
CA ASP A 368 -2.30 11.70 -13.91
C ASP A 368 -3.20 10.49 -13.57
N VAL A 369 -4.45 10.77 -13.20
CA VAL A 369 -5.45 9.72 -12.96
C VAL A 369 -5.89 9.12 -14.30
N PRO A 370 -5.75 7.77 -14.48
CA PRO A 370 -6.12 7.11 -15.73
C PRO A 370 -7.61 7.26 -16.03
N LYS A 371 -7.95 7.47 -17.31
CA LYS A 371 -9.34 7.64 -17.77
C LYS A 371 -9.90 6.40 -18.49
N THR A 372 -9.08 5.36 -18.62
CA THR A 372 -9.47 4.09 -19.24
C THR A 372 -10.46 3.31 -18.38
N PRO A 373 -11.39 2.53 -18.96
CA PRO A 373 -12.29 1.68 -18.18
C PRO A 373 -11.57 0.64 -17.35
N GLY A 374 -12.05 0.40 -16.15
CA GLY A 374 -11.42 -0.47 -15.16
C GLY A 374 -10.36 0.27 -14.35
N LEU A 375 -9.37 -0.48 -13.90
CA LEU A 375 -8.19 0.03 -13.20
C LEU A 375 -7.00 0.17 -14.14
N MET A 376 -6.78 -0.81 -15.02
CA MET A 376 -5.56 -0.90 -15.81
C MET A 376 -5.68 -1.88 -16.99
N GLN A 377 -4.65 -1.82 -17.84
CA GLN A 377 -4.33 -2.87 -18.82
C GLN A 377 -2.90 -3.34 -18.56
N LEU A 378 -2.72 -4.67 -18.46
CA LEU A 378 -1.41 -5.29 -18.23
C LEU A 378 -0.77 -5.76 -19.53
N ASP A 379 0.52 -5.53 -19.65
CA ASP A 379 1.35 -6.10 -20.73
C ASP A 379 1.58 -7.58 -20.46
N GLN A 380 0.81 -8.43 -21.12
CA GLN A 380 0.84 -9.89 -20.93
C GLN A 380 2.16 -10.50 -21.38
N ASP A 381 2.82 -9.94 -22.38
CA ASP A 381 4.12 -10.44 -22.88
C ASP A 381 5.20 -10.14 -21.84
N TYR A 382 5.26 -8.91 -21.33
CA TYR A 382 6.18 -8.56 -20.24
C TYR A 382 5.99 -9.46 -19.01
N LEU A 383 4.76 -9.67 -18.57
CA LEU A 383 4.46 -10.52 -17.42
C LEU A 383 4.95 -11.96 -17.64
N LYS A 384 4.70 -12.52 -18.82
CA LYS A 384 5.09 -13.89 -19.18
C LYS A 384 6.61 -14.08 -19.20
N GLU A 385 7.35 -13.11 -19.72
CA GLU A 385 8.82 -13.13 -19.79
C GLU A 385 9.46 -12.97 -18.40
N ASN A 386 8.76 -12.36 -17.46
CA ASN A 386 9.25 -12.05 -16.11
C ASN A 386 8.65 -12.93 -15.01
N LEU A 387 8.07 -14.08 -15.33
CA LEU A 387 7.60 -15.04 -14.34
C LEU A 387 8.73 -15.49 -13.40
N ARG A 388 8.43 -15.65 -12.12
CA ARG A 388 9.35 -16.28 -11.15
C ARG A 388 9.64 -17.73 -11.61
N PRO A 389 10.89 -18.21 -11.48
CA PRO A 389 11.21 -19.60 -11.81
C PRO A 389 10.27 -20.57 -11.08
N GLY A 390 9.65 -21.48 -11.84
CA GLY A 390 8.69 -22.47 -11.32
C GLY A 390 7.22 -22.02 -11.31
N GLU A 391 6.93 -20.74 -11.66
CA GLU A 391 5.54 -20.30 -11.89
C GLU A 391 5.06 -20.76 -13.26
N THR A 392 3.78 -21.12 -13.35
CA THR A 392 3.10 -21.41 -14.62
C THR A 392 2.24 -20.21 -15.04
N TRP A 393 2.08 -19.99 -16.34
CA TRP A 393 1.34 -18.84 -16.84
C TRP A 393 -0.13 -18.89 -16.44
N TRP A 394 -0.51 -18.02 -15.53
CA TRP A 394 -1.84 -17.96 -14.91
C TRP A 394 -2.39 -19.32 -14.42
N GLY A 395 -1.48 -20.22 -14.02
CA GLY A 395 -1.85 -21.56 -13.55
C GLY A 395 -2.31 -22.52 -14.65
N ASP A 396 -2.04 -22.20 -15.91
CA ASP A 396 -2.26 -23.11 -17.03
C ASP A 396 -1.14 -24.18 -17.03
N GLU A 397 -1.45 -25.44 -16.69
CA GLU A 397 -0.57 -26.61 -16.84
C GLU A 397 -0.65 -27.21 -18.24
#